data_e28818095dbb7ac74327dae9389b8866
#
_entry.id   e28818095dbb7ac74327dae9389b8866
#
_cell.length_a   1.000
_cell.length_b   1.000
_cell.length_c   1.000
_cell.angle_alpha   90.00
_cell.angle_beta   90.00
_cell.angle_gamma   90.00
#
_symmetry.space_group_name_H-M   'P 1'
#
loop_
_entity.id
_entity.type
_entity.pdbx_description
1 polymer ?
#
loop_
_entity_poly.entity_id
_entity_poly.type
_entity_poly.pdbx_seq_one_letter_code
_entity_poly.pdbx_strand_id
1 'polypeptide(L)'
;MKTDAIAAALMLAALSAPAQAQQVFKSDIGDIRVETIVSGLTYPWALAFLPDGRMLVTERGGSMRIASRDGKLSRPLGGVPKVVSQNQGGLLDVIVDRDFATNNTIYFCYSDPVSGGAQTALARARLDAGETPQLTEVRRIFRQDGPPSNGLHFGCRIVQARDGNLFLTTGDHFGPRDLAQTLDNHLGKVIRIAPDGSVPKDNPFVGRVGARPEIWSYGHRNSQGATLHPTTGKLWMHEHGPQGGDEINIPEAGKNYGWPVIGFGVNYGGAKIHEGTNKPGMEQPIRQWTPVIAPSGFTIYTGDLFPQWKGNAFIGGLRTQTLVRLELDGEKVTREERMLRQLNERIRDVRTGPDGALWLVTDNSQGRILRLTPSK
;
A
#
# COMPACT_ATOMS: atom_id res chain seq x y z
N MET A 1 67.25 28.27 31.96
CA MET A 1 66.26 28.19 30.88
C MET A 1 65.46 26.90 31.11
N LYS A 2 64.25 27.01 31.61
CA LYS A 2 63.31 25.87 31.83
C LYS A 2 62.30 25.88 30.73
N THR A 3 62.22 24.81 29.96
CA THR A 3 61.24 24.60 28.90
C THR A 3 60.07 23.81 29.47
N ASP A 4 58.94 24.52 29.62
CA ASP A 4 57.66 23.87 30.01
C ASP A 4 57.00 23.27 28.75
N ALA A 5 56.79 21.96 28.79
CA ALA A 5 56.03 21.19 27.79
C ALA A 5 54.55 21.18 28.17
N ILE A 6 53.72 21.86 27.35
CA ILE A 6 52.27 21.81 27.49
C ILE A 6 51.73 20.55 26.78
N ALA A 7 51.22 19.60 27.56
CA ALA A 7 50.51 18.43 27.03
C ALA A 7 49.06 18.82 26.70
N ALA A 8 48.70 18.82 25.42
CA ALA A 8 47.32 19.01 24.96
C ALA A 8 46.58 17.67 25.03
N ALA A 9 45.63 17.54 25.97
CA ALA A 9 44.73 16.41 26.04
C ALA A 9 43.56 16.59 25.00
N LEU A 10 43.60 15.77 23.94
CA LEU A 10 42.46 15.64 23.02
C LEU A 10 41.34 14.85 23.70
N MET A 11 40.26 15.53 24.10
CA MET A 11 39.00 14.87 24.46
C MET A 11 38.30 14.40 23.18
N LEU A 12 38.28 13.10 22.94
CA LEU A 12 37.35 12.50 21.98
C LEU A 12 35.93 12.57 22.56
N ALA A 13 35.12 13.48 22.05
CA ALA A 13 33.69 13.47 22.27
C ALA A 13 33.10 12.29 21.48
N ALA A 14 32.76 11.22 22.18
CA ALA A 14 31.95 10.15 21.61
C ALA A 14 30.54 10.72 21.30
N LEU A 15 30.27 10.97 20.02
CA LEU A 15 28.93 11.27 19.53
C LEU A 15 28.07 10.00 19.73
N SER A 16 27.38 9.93 20.86
CA SER A 16 26.32 8.95 21.05
C SER A 16 25.24 9.23 20.04
N ALA A 17 24.99 8.28 19.13
CA ALA A 17 23.81 8.31 18.25
C ALA A 17 22.55 8.52 19.16
N PRO A 18 21.61 9.38 18.77
CA PRO A 18 20.39 9.56 19.56
C PRO A 18 19.71 8.20 19.70
N ALA A 19 19.44 7.79 20.95
CA ALA A 19 18.66 6.59 21.23
C ALA A 19 17.34 6.73 20.47
N GLN A 20 17.05 5.80 19.56
CA GLN A 20 15.78 5.78 18.82
C GLN A 20 14.65 5.80 19.85
N ALA A 21 13.77 6.80 19.76
CA ALA A 21 12.69 6.97 20.72
C ALA A 21 11.76 5.75 20.67
N GLN A 22 11.87 4.92 21.71
CA GLN A 22 10.97 3.78 21.92
C GLN A 22 9.75 4.27 22.67
N GLN A 23 8.57 3.91 22.17
CA GLN A 23 7.30 4.21 22.81
C GLN A 23 6.53 2.91 23.06
N VAL A 24 5.82 2.84 24.18
CA VAL A 24 5.01 1.68 24.55
C VAL A 24 3.53 2.08 24.48
N PHE A 25 2.75 1.26 23.80
CA PHE A 25 1.31 1.44 23.63
C PHE A 25 0.55 0.21 24.13
N LYS A 26 -0.68 0.44 24.59
CA LYS A 26 -1.58 -0.63 25.00
C LYS A 26 -2.25 -1.28 23.82
N SER A 27 -2.47 -2.59 23.92
CA SER A 27 -3.37 -3.37 23.06
C SER A 27 -4.12 -4.41 23.91
N ASP A 28 -5.12 -5.02 23.31
CA ASP A 28 -5.93 -6.07 23.98
C ASP A 28 -5.13 -7.31 24.37
N ILE A 29 -3.97 -7.54 23.75
CA ILE A 29 -3.11 -8.70 24.03
C ILE A 29 -1.87 -8.36 24.88
N GLY A 30 -1.73 -7.11 25.31
CA GLY A 30 -0.57 -6.62 26.08
C GLY A 30 0.07 -5.38 25.46
N ASP A 31 1.22 -5.02 26.01
CA ASP A 31 1.93 -3.81 25.61
C ASP A 31 2.72 -4.02 24.32
N ILE A 32 2.66 -3.03 23.44
CA ILE A 32 3.37 -3.00 22.16
C ILE A 32 4.48 -1.96 22.25
N ARG A 33 5.69 -2.35 21.92
CA ARG A 33 6.80 -1.44 21.71
C ARG A 33 6.80 -0.98 20.26
N VAL A 34 6.88 0.32 20.05
CA VAL A 34 7.01 0.97 18.75
C VAL A 34 8.38 1.63 18.67
N GLU A 35 9.17 1.23 17.69
CA GLU A 35 10.52 1.73 17.44
C GLU A 35 10.55 2.46 16.09
N THR A 36 11.13 3.67 16.05
CA THR A 36 11.43 4.34 14.77
C THR A 36 12.72 3.74 14.20
N ILE A 37 12.63 3.03 13.10
CA ILE A 37 13.79 2.42 12.44
C ILE A 37 14.38 3.37 11.39
N VAL A 38 13.52 4.04 10.61
CA VAL A 38 13.93 4.98 9.56
C VAL A 38 13.21 6.30 9.76
N SER A 39 13.93 7.40 9.57
CA SER A 39 13.38 8.77 9.54
C SER A 39 13.93 9.53 8.33
N GLY A 40 13.40 10.74 8.08
CA GLY A 40 13.87 11.59 6.97
C GLY A 40 13.30 11.19 5.60
N LEU A 41 12.21 10.45 5.57
CA LEU A 41 11.44 10.18 4.36
C LEU A 41 10.43 11.31 4.09
N THR A 42 10.13 11.56 2.82
CA THR A 42 9.16 12.60 2.43
C THR A 42 7.92 11.95 1.83
N TYR A 43 6.83 11.93 2.60
CA TYR A 43 5.58 11.27 2.21
C TYR A 43 5.81 9.86 1.66
N PRO A 44 6.44 8.96 2.44
CA PRO A 44 6.63 7.58 1.99
C PRO A 44 5.27 6.91 1.77
N TRP A 45 5.17 6.06 0.74
CA TRP A 45 3.91 5.45 0.37
C TRP A 45 3.89 3.93 0.60
N ALA A 46 4.93 3.22 0.26
CA ALA A 46 5.00 1.77 0.41
C ALA A 46 6.38 1.29 0.86
N LEU A 47 6.38 0.13 1.48
CA LEU A 47 7.53 -0.59 1.99
C LEU A 47 7.55 -2.01 1.42
N ALA A 48 8.68 -2.44 0.87
CA ALA A 48 8.93 -3.83 0.49
C ALA A 48 10.27 -4.32 1.07
N PHE A 49 10.30 -5.54 1.61
CA PHE A 49 11.54 -6.12 2.16
C PHE A 49 12.33 -6.83 1.05
N LEU A 50 13.62 -6.56 1.00
CA LEU A 50 14.58 -7.31 0.19
C LEU A 50 15.02 -8.58 0.93
N PRO A 51 15.46 -9.63 0.21
CA PRO A 51 15.89 -10.89 0.85
C PRO A 51 17.02 -10.74 1.87
N ASP A 52 17.86 -9.73 1.71
CA ASP A 52 18.94 -9.41 2.64
C ASP A 52 18.47 -8.60 3.87
N GLY A 53 17.17 -8.32 3.97
CA GLY A 53 16.54 -7.58 5.06
C GLY A 53 16.64 -6.07 4.98
N ARG A 54 17.21 -5.51 3.91
CA ARG A 54 17.04 -4.09 3.58
C ARG A 54 15.61 -3.84 3.13
N MET A 55 15.24 -2.57 3.08
CA MET A 55 13.87 -2.14 2.76
C MET A 55 13.89 -1.23 1.54
N LEU A 56 13.07 -1.55 0.54
CA LEU A 56 12.79 -0.68 -0.59
C LEU A 56 11.59 0.18 -0.24
N VAL A 57 11.72 1.50 -0.38
CA VAL A 57 10.72 2.48 0.03
C VAL A 57 10.42 3.42 -1.12
N THR A 58 9.14 3.65 -1.39
CA THR A 58 8.69 4.68 -2.32
C THR A 58 8.29 5.94 -1.57
N GLU A 59 8.67 7.10 -2.11
CA GLU A 59 8.20 8.41 -1.68
C GLU A 59 7.29 9.00 -2.75
N ARG A 60 6.14 9.49 -2.37
CA ARG A 60 5.09 9.95 -3.30
C ARG A 60 5.57 11.00 -4.30
N GLY A 61 6.59 11.79 -3.95
CA GLY A 61 7.23 12.77 -4.82
C GLY A 61 7.93 12.20 -6.06
N GLY A 62 8.08 10.87 -6.17
CA GLY A 62 8.75 10.20 -7.28
C GLY A 62 10.12 9.64 -6.95
N SER A 63 10.53 9.64 -5.68
CA SER A 63 11.76 9.01 -5.22
C SER A 63 11.52 7.55 -4.79
N MET A 64 12.48 6.70 -5.07
CA MET A 64 12.60 5.35 -4.50
C MET A 64 13.93 5.25 -3.79
N ARG A 65 13.96 4.67 -2.60
CA ARG A 65 15.18 4.55 -1.78
C ARG A 65 15.32 3.16 -1.18
N ILE A 66 16.55 2.79 -0.87
CA ILE A 66 16.83 1.62 -0.04
C ILE A 66 17.18 2.12 1.37
N ALA A 67 16.49 1.58 2.36
CA ALA A 67 16.83 1.74 3.76
C ALA A 67 17.55 0.47 4.25
N SER A 68 18.67 0.63 4.93
CA SER A 68 19.38 -0.47 5.59
C SER A 68 18.66 -0.90 6.86
N ARG A 69 19.04 -2.05 7.43
CA ARG A 69 18.46 -2.57 8.67
C ARG A 69 18.68 -1.63 9.87
N ASP A 70 19.77 -0.87 9.87
CA ASP A 70 20.11 0.14 10.88
C ASP A 70 19.53 1.53 10.58
N GLY A 71 18.64 1.64 9.60
CA GLY A 71 17.85 2.84 9.31
C GLY A 71 18.52 3.87 8.41
N LYS A 72 19.71 3.59 7.84
CA LYS A 72 20.35 4.50 6.89
C LYS A 72 19.66 4.45 5.54
N LEU A 73 19.38 5.64 4.98
CA LEU A 73 18.79 5.80 3.66
C LEU A 73 19.85 5.95 2.57
N SER A 74 19.68 5.22 1.47
CA SER A 74 20.44 5.48 0.23
C SER A 74 20.11 6.87 -0.33
N ARG A 75 20.90 7.33 -1.30
CA ARG A 75 20.44 8.35 -2.25
C ARG A 75 19.20 7.81 -2.99
N PRO A 76 18.36 8.70 -3.58
CA PRO A 76 17.32 8.26 -4.50
C PRO A 76 17.87 7.38 -5.62
N LEU A 77 17.16 6.29 -5.94
CA LEU A 77 17.55 5.38 -7.01
C LEU A 77 17.46 6.08 -8.38
N GLY A 78 18.45 5.81 -9.23
CA GLY A 78 18.38 6.16 -10.65
C GLY A 78 17.35 5.29 -11.40
N GLY A 79 16.86 5.77 -12.55
CA GLY A 79 15.99 5.00 -13.44
C GLY A 79 14.50 5.00 -13.07
N VAL A 80 14.08 5.65 -11.98
CA VAL A 80 12.67 5.82 -11.65
C VAL A 80 12.00 6.73 -12.69
N PRO A 81 10.86 6.34 -13.31
CA PRO A 81 10.20 7.17 -14.30
C PRO A 81 9.61 8.46 -13.67
N LYS A 82 9.36 9.47 -14.52
CA LYS A 82 8.62 10.66 -14.09
C LYS A 82 7.22 10.30 -13.65
N VAL A 83 6.76 10.93 -12.57
CA VAL A 83 5.41 10.76 -12.02
C VAL A 83 4.71 12.12 -11.90
N VAL A 84 3.38 12.11 -11.88
CA VAL A 84 2.57 13.30 -11.55
C VAL A 84 2.28 13.27 -10.05
N SER A 85 3.09 13.98 -9.26
CA SER A 85 2.95 14.06 -7.80
C SER A 85 1.97 15.17 -7.40
N GLN A 86 0.70 15.04 -7.80
CA GLN A 86 -0.36 15.97 -7.45
C GLN A 86 -1.42 15.26 -6.60
N ASN A 87 -1.84 15.87 -5.51
CA ASN A 87 -2.86 15.35 -4.57
C ASN A 87 -2.53 13.93 -4.09
N GLN A 88 -3.24 12.90 -4.63
CA GLN A 88 -3.03 11.49 -4.30
C GLN A 88 -2.07 10.79 -5.26
N GLY A 89 -1.70 11.44 -6.37
CA GLY A 89 -0.76 10.89 -7.35
C GLY A 89 0.69 10.90 -6.88
N GLY A 90 1.54 10.19 -7.60
CA GLY A 90 2.97 10.09 -7.35
C GLY A 90 3.54 8.70 -7.64
N LEU A 91 4.68 8.38 -7.04
CA LEU A 91 5.20 7.03 -6.95
C LEU A 91 4.54 6.36 -5.74
N LEU A 92 3.82 5.27 -5.97
CA LEU A 92 2.89 4.71 -4.98
C LEU A 92 3.37 3.34 -4.50
N ASP A 93 2.72 2.23 -4.86
CA ASP A 93 3.10 0.93 -4.33
C ASP A 93 4.37 0.36 -4.97
N VAL A 94 5.06 -0.48 -4.22
CA VAL A 94 6.17 -1.30 -4.69
C VAL A 94 6.11 -2.67 -4.04
N ILE A 95 6.36 -3.70 -4.83
CA ILE A 95 6.57 -5.07 -4.35
C ILE A 95 7.82 -5.67 -4.96
N VAL A 96 8.39 -6.63 -4.27
CA VAL A 96 9.51 -7.47 -4.72
C VAL A 96 8.91 -8.74 -5.30
N ASP A 97 9.40 -9.15 -6.48
CA ASP A 97 8.98 -10.41 -7.10
C ASP A 97 9.32 -11.59 -6.18
N ARG A 98 8.46 -12.62 -6.17
CA ARG A 98 8.69 -13.83 -5.34
C ARG A 98 10.03 -14.50 -5.62
N ASP A 99 10.51 -14.42 -6.86
CA ASP A 99 11.76 -15.01 -7.32
C ASP A 99 12.90 -13.98 -7.36
N PHE A 100 12.77 -12.89 -6.60
CA PHE A 100 13.72 -11.76 -6.59
C PHE A 100 15.17 -12.20 -6.40
N ALA A 101 15.42 -13.20 -5.55
CA ALA A 101 16.75 -13.72 -5.29
C ALA A 101 17.49 -14.19 -6.57
N THR A 102 16.73 -14.58 -7.60
CA THR A 102 17.27 -15.04 -8.89
C THR A 102 17.13 -14.02 -10.01
N ASN A 103 16.10 -13.16 -9.97
CA ASN A 103 15.76 -12.29 -11.10
C ASN A 103 15.91 -10.77 -10.78
N ASN A 104 16.12 -10.39 -9.52
CA ASN A 104 16.19 -9.00 -9.05
C ASN A 104 15.00 -8.13 -9.51
N THR A 105 13.84 -8.72 -9.77
CA THR A 105 12.68 -8.04 -10.31
C THR A 105 11.86 -7.38 -9.21
N ILE A 106 11.42 -6.15 -9.48
CA ILE A 106 10.42 -5.43 -8.69
C ILE A 106 9.28 -4.99 -9.59
N TYR A 107 8.12 -4.78 -8.98
CA TYR A 107 6.98 -4.12 -9.62
C TYR A 107 6.62 -2.89 -8.81
N PHE A 108 6.33 -1.78 -9.48
CA PHE A 108 5.90 -0.57 -8.82
C PHE A 108 4.82 0.15 -9.62
N CYS A 109 3.91 0.77 -8.88
CA CYS A 109 2.77 1.48 -9.43
C CYS A 109 2.93 2.97 -9.22
N TYR A 110 2.50 3.77 -10.22
CA TYR A 110 2.68 5.21 -10.21
C TYR A 110 1.63 5.92 -11.06
N SER A 111 1.49 7.23 -10.86
CA SER A 111 0.71 8.11 -11.71
C SER A 111 1.52 8.55 -12.93
N ASP A 112 1.29 7.89 -14.06
CA ASP A 112 1.97 8.13 -15.35
C ASP A 112 1.45 9.41 -16.01
N PRO A 113 2.30 10.38 -16.37
CA PRO A 113 1.84 11.60 -17.03
C PRO A 113 1.26 11.31 -18.42
N VAL A 114 0.08 11.87 -18.69
CA VAL A 114 -0.60 11.84 -19.98
C VAL A 114 -1.16 13.21 -20.29
N SER A 115 -1.62 13.42 -21.55
CA SER A 115 -2.32 14.66 -21.89
C SER A 115 -3.58 14.81 -21.04
N GLY A 116 -3.73 15.95 -20.39
CA GLY A 116 -4.87 16.27 -19.53
C GLY A 116 -4.80 15.72 -18.10
N GLY A 117 -3.68 15.12 -17.65
CA GLY A 117 -3.54 14.64 -16.28
C GLY A 117 -2.60 13.46 -16.10
N ALA A 118 -3.05 12.43 -15.39
CA ALA A 118 -2.29 11.22 -15.14
C ALA A 118 -3.16 9.96 -15.19
N GLN A 119 -2.51 8.82 -15.46
CA GLN A 119 -3.12 7.49 -15.43
C GLN A 119 -2.39 6.60 -14.44
N THR A 120 -3.10 5.68 -13.82
CA THR A 120 -2.46 4.61 -13.04
C THR A 120 -1.67 3.70 -13.97
N ALA A 121 -0.38 3.51 -13.68
CA ALA A 121 0.49 2.63 -14.44
C ALA A 121 1.25 1.67 -13.53
N LEU A 122 1.54 0.48 -14.06
CA LEU A 122 2.37 -0.54 -13.43
C LEU A 122 3.62 -0.73 -14.27
N ALA A 123 4.76 -0.64 -13.63
CA ALA A 123 6.04 -0.97 -14.24
C ALA A 123 6.69 -2.17 -13.57
N ARG A 124 7.49 -2.88 -14.38
CA ARG A 124 8.47 -3.88 -13.97
C ARG A 124 9.85 -3.31 -14.17
N ALA A 125 10.79 -3.59 -13.26
CA ALA A 125 12.19 -3.25 -13.40
C ALA A 125 13.09 -4.29 -12.75
N ARG A 126 14.38 -4.25 -13.08
CA ARG A 126 15.43 -4.92 -12.29
C ARG A 126 16.01 -3.91 -11.31
N LEU A 127 16.14 -4.33 -10.06
CA LEU A 127 16.80 -3.55 -9.01
C LEU A 127 18.28 -3.95 -8.94
N ASP A 128 19.16 -3.02 -9.23
CA ASP A 128 20.55 -3.08 -8.82
C ASP A 128 20.65 -2.40 -7.43
N ALA A 129 20.85 -3.21 -6.40
CA ALA A 129 20.88 -2.77 -5.00
C ALA A 129 22.32 -2.61 -4.47
N GLY A 130 23.30 -2.42 -5.35
CA GLY A 130 24.72 -2.19 -5.02
C GLY A 130 24.99 -0.84 -4.36
N GLU A 131 26.25 -0.38 -4.41
CA GLU A 131 26.69 0.89 -3.78
C GLU A 131 25.97 2.12 -4.36
N THR A 132 25.68 2.11 -5.65
CA THR A 132 24.90 3.15 -6.35
C THR A 132 23.60 2.52 -6.84
N PRO A 133 22.58 2.41 -5.97
CA PRO A 133 21.38 1.67 -6.32
C PRO A 133 20.57 2.36 -7.43
N GLN A 134 20.11 1.56 -8.39
CA GLN A 134 19.36 2.02 -9.56
C GLN A 134 18.37 0.99 -10.08
N LEU A 135 17.40 1.45 -10.84
CA LEU A 135 16.52 0.62 -11.63
C LEU A 135 17.04 0.50 -13.05
N THR A 136 17.09 -0.73 -13.56
CA THR A 136 17.42 -1.03 -14.95
C THR A 136 16.26 -1.79 -15.60
N GLU A 137 16.25 -1.90 -16.93
CA GLU A 137 15.22 -2.60 -17.69
C GLU A 137 13.79 -2.16 -17.32
N VAL A 138 13.60 -0.89 -17.02
CA VAL A 138 12.30 -0.34 -16.62
C VAL A 138 11.33 -0.42 -17.79
N ARG A 139 10.25 -1.18 -17.62
CA ARG A 139 9.20 -1.36 -18.62
C ARG A 139 7.83 -1.14 -17.99
N ARG A 140 7.02 -0.24 -18.57
CA ARG A 140 5.61 -0.15 -18.23
C ARG A 140 4.89 -1.37 -18.83
N ILE A 141 4.33 -2.22 -17.96
CA ILE A 141 3.61 -3.44 -18.32
C ILE A 141 2.09 -3.27 -18.32
N PHE A 142 1.59 -2.19 -17.70
CA PHE A 142 0.17 -1.81 -17.75
C PHE A 142 0.03 -0.29 -17.63
N ARG A 143 -0.99 0.27 -18.27
CA ARG A 143 -1.50 1.61 -18.04
C ARG A 143 -3.01 1.60 -18.13
N GLN A 144 -3.66 2.23 -17.14
CA GLN A 144 -5.11 2.39 -17.09
C GLN A 144 -5.60 3.12 -18.35
N ASP A 145 -6.68 2.64 -18.94
CA ASP A 145 -7.37 3.27 -20.06
C ASP A 145 -8.68 3.91 -19.58
N GLY A 146 -8.98 5.09 -20.12
CA GLY A 146 -10.11 5.91 -19.76
C GLY A 146 -9.73 7.38 -19.55
N PRO A 147 -10.65 8.24 -19.10
CA PRO A 147 -10.38 9.64 -18.77
C PRO A 147 -9.26 9.77 -17.74
N PRO A 148 -8.27 10.69 -17.94
CA PRO A 148 -7.18 10.86 -17.00
C PRO A 148 -7.65 11.46 -15.67
N SER A 149 -6.91 11.17 -14.61
CA SER A 149 -7.10 11.78 -13.30
C SER A 149 -6.45 13.17 -13.24
N ASN A 150 -7.11 14.09 -12.58
CA ASN A 150 -6.55 15.39 -12.17
C ASN A 150 -5.90 15.35 -10.78
N GLY A 151 -5.49 14.17 -10.33
CA GLY A 151 -4.76 13.96 -9.08
C GLY A 151 -5.48 13.12 -8.02
N LEU A 152 -6.67 12.59 -8.30
CA LEU A 152 -7.47 11.82 -7.34
C LEU A 152 -7.70 10.38 -7.78
N HIS A 153 -7.87 9.47 -6.81
CA HIS A 153 -8.31 8.10 -6.93
C HIS A 153 -7.53 7.27 -7.97
N PHE A 154 -6.27 7.04 -7.71
CA PHE A 154 -5.42 6.17 -8.54
C PHE A 154 -5.53 4.68 -8.18
N GLY A 155 -6.03 4.33 -6.99
CA GLY A 155 -5.92 2.96 -6.47
C GLY A 155 -4.47 2.59 -6.19
N CYS A 156 -3.87 1.79 -7.09
CA CYS A 156 -2.42 1.59 -7.20
C CYS A 156 -1.83 0.66 -6.12
N ARG A 157 -2.52 -0.38 -5.72
CA ARG A 157 -1.98 -1.44 -4.88
C ARG A 157 -1.71 -2.69 -5.71
N ILE A 158 -0.54 -3.30 -5.51
CA ILE A 158 -0.06 -4.46 -6.26
C ILE A 158 -0.04 -5.68 -5.34
N VAL A 159 -0.52 -6.81 -5.84
CA VAL A 159 -0.41 -8.10 -5.14
C VAL A 159 -0.01 -9.18 -6.14
N GLN A 160 1.10 -9.87 -5.88
CA GLN A 160 1.47 -11.03 -6.69
C GLN A 160 0.72 -12.27 -6.20
N ALA A 161 -0.09 -12.86 -7.06
CA ALA A 161 -0.89 -14.05 -6.76
C ALA A 161 -0.03 -15.31 -6.69
N ARG A 162 -0.59 -16.40 -6.13
CA ARG A 162 0.13 -17.68 -6.00
C ARG A 162 0.52 -18.30 -7.34
N ASP A 163 -0.24 -18.04 -8.39
CA ASP A 163 0.04 -18.47 -9.77
C ASP A 163 1.09 -17.61 -10.49
N GLY A 164 1.61 -16.56 -9.82
CA GLY A 164 2.60 -15.65 -10.35
C GLY A 164 2.02 -14.40 -11.01
N ASN A 165 0.74 -14.39 -11.36
CA ASN A 165 0.09 -13.22 -11.93
C ASN A 165 0.05 -12.05 -10.93
N LEU A 166 -0.15 -10.85 -11.46
CA LEU A 166 -0.23 -9.63 -10.66
C LEU A 166 -1.67 -9.13 -10.63
N PHE A 167 -2.18 -8.86 -9.44
CA PHE A 167 -3.33 -8.01 -9.25
C PHE A 167 -2.89 -6.57 -9.06
N LEU A 168 -3.60 -5.64 -9.71
CA LEU A 168 -3.43 -4.20 -9.54
C LEU A 168 -4.80 -3.57 -9.31
N THR A 169 -4.94 -2.74 -8.29
CA THR A 169 -6.15 -1.94 -8.09
C THR A 169 -6.04 -0.63 -8.85
N THR A 170 -7.14 -0.21 -9.49
CA THR A 170 -7.26 1.09 -10.17
C THR A 170 -8.41 1.89 -9.58
N GLY A 171 -8.25 3.20 -9.49
CA GLY A 171 -9.29 4.10 -9.00
C GLY A 171 -10.25 4.58 -10.11
N ASP A 172 -11.37 5.15 -9.68
CA ASP A 172 -12.41 5.72 -10.56
C ASP A 172 -12.11 7.15 -11.05
N HIS A 173 -10.97 7.72 -10.64
CA HIS A 173 -10.54 9.10 -10.92
C HIS A 173 -11.50 10.19 -10.42
N PHE A 174 -12.40 9.85 -9.48
CA PHE A 174 -13.37 10.74 -8.82
C PHE A 174 -14.48 11.29 -9.74
N GLY A 175 -14.12 12.02 -10.78
CA GLY A 175 -15.09 12.67 -11.69
C GLY A 175 -15.91 11.65 -12.50
N PRO A 176 -15.26 10.79 -13.29
CA PRO A 176 -15.93 9.82 -14.16
C PRO A 176 -16.34 8.54 -13.45
N ARG A 177 -16.77 8.63 -12.19
CA ARG A 177 -17.04 7.48 -11.29
C ARG A 177 -18.02 6.43 -11.87
N ASP A 178 -18.95 6.85 -12.73
CA ASP A 178 -19.95 5.94 -13.32
C ASP A 178 -19.29 4.91 -14.26
N LEU A 179 -18.10 5.23 -14.81
CA LEU A 179 -17.30 4.30 -15.60
C LEU A 179 -16.78 3.10 -14.79
N ALA A 180 -16.86 3.13 -13.46
CA ALA A 180 -16.58 1.97 -12.63
C ALA A 180 -17.54 0.79 -12.95
N GLN A 181 -18.74 1.07 -13.45
CA GLN A 181 -19.76 0.07 -13.82
C GLN A 181 -19.60 -0.48 -15.25
N THR A 182 -18.83 0.15 -16.11
CA THR A 182 -18.65 -0.31 -17.50
C THR A 182 -17.35 -1.10 -17.67
N LEU A 183 -17.22 -1.92 -18.68
CA LEU A 183 -16.09 -2.84 -18.88
C LEU A 183 -15.14 -2.41 -20.00
N ASP A 184 -15.45 -1.35 -20.72
CA ASP A 184 -14.69 -0.81 -21.85
C ASP A 184 -13.49 0.07 -21.44
N ASN A 185 -13.26 0.23 -20.15
CA ASN A 185 -12.22 1.04 -19.53
C ASN A 185 -11.68 0.38 -18.24
N HIS A 186 -10.63 0.97 -17.65
CA HIS A 186 -10.02 0.44 -16.43
C HIS A 186 -10.29 1.28 -15.17
N LEU A 187 -11.29 2.18 -15.16
CA LEU A 187 -11.62 2.97 -13.97
C LEU A 187 -12.39 2.15 -12.94
N GLY A 188 -11.92 2.18 -11.69
CA GLY A 188 -12.58 1.44 -10.60
C GLY A 188 -12.61 -0.08 -10.80
N LYS A 189 -11.45 -0.67 -11.06
CA LYS A 189 -11.29 -2.09 -11.35
C LYS A 189 -10.24 -2.75 -10.47
N VAL A 190 -10.31 -4.07 -10.36
CA VAL A 190 -9.15 -4.92 -10.11
C VAL A 190 -8.70 -5.48 -11.45
N ILE A 191 -7.44 -5.31 -11.75
CA ILE A 191 -6.76 -5.79 -12.96
C ILE A 191 -5.97 -7.05 -12.62
N ARG A 192 -5.98 -8.06 -13.50
CA ARG A 192 -5.10 -9.25 -13.38
C ARG A 192 -4.32 -9.43 -14.69
N ILE A 193 -2.99 -9.39 -14.58
CA ILE A 193 -2.06 -9.53 -15.68
C ILE A 193 -0.89 -10.44 -15.30
N ALA A 194 -0.22 -11.01 -16.29
CA ALA A 194 1.04 -11.70 -16.07
C ALA A 194 2.20 -10.73 -15.79
N PRO A 195 3.34 -11.21 -15.24
CA PRO A 195 4.52 -10.39 -14.94
C PRO A 195 5.14 -9.64 -16.13
N ASP A 196 4.85 -10.07 -17.35
CA ASP A 196 5.30 -9.42 -18.60
C ASP A 196 4.26 -8.41 -19.16
N GLY A 197 3.08 -8.30 -18.52
CA GLY A 197 1.96 -7.46 -18.93
C GLY A 197 0.94 -8.16 -19.83
N SER A 198 1.17 -9.42 -20.21
CA SER A 198 0.20 -10.18 -21.00
C SER A 198 -1.06 -10.53 -20.18
N VAL A 199 -2.16 -10.74 -20.89
CA VAL A 199 -3.45 -11.07 -20.28
C VAL A 199 -3.57 -12.59 -20.06
N PRO A 200 -3.80 -13.06 -18.83
CA PRO A 200 -4.09 -14.46 -18.57
C PRO A 200 -5.35 -14.92 -19.30
N LYS A 201 -5.28 -16.08 -19.94
CA LYS A 201 -6.38 -16.62 -20.78
C LYS A 201 -7.64 -16.94 -19.99
N ASP A 202 -7.51 -17.17 -18.70
CA ASP A 202 -8.58 -17.48 -17.73
C ASP A 202 -9.16 -16.25 -17.04
N ASN A 203 -8.81 -15.03 -17.49
CA ASN A 203 -9.49 -13.82 -17.02
C ASN A 203 -10.96 -13.81 -17.46
N PRO A 204 -11.88 -13.30 -16.60
CA PRO A 204 -13.31 -13.49 -16.78
C PRO A 204 -13.91 -12.79 -18.02
N PHE A 205 -13.22 -11.80 -18.58
CA PHE A 205 -13.72 -11.01 -19.70
C PHE A 205 -12.94 -11.22 -21.01
N VAL A 206 -12.03 -12.21 -21.05
CA VAL A 206 -11.33 -12.60 -22.29
C VAL A 206 -12.35 -13.06 -23.33
N GLY A 207 -12.24 -12.52 -24.55
CA GLY A 207 -13.16 -12.81 -25.67
C GLY A 207 -14.51 -12.08 -25.60
N ARG A 208 -14.80 -11.34 -24.54
CA ARG A 208 -16.03 -10.52 -24.46
C ARG A 208 -15.87 -9.22 -25.25
N VAL A 209 -16.70 -9.06 -26.28
CA VAL A 209 -16.72 -7.84 -27.10
C VAL A 209 -17.07 -6.63 -26.24
N GLY A 210 -16.31 -5.53 -26.39
CA GLY A 210 -16.50 -4.29 -25.63
C GLY A 210 -16.02 -4.30 -24.19
N ALA A 211 -15.33 -5.38 -23.76
CA ALA A 211 -14.72 -5.43 -22.44
C ALA A 211 -13.18 -5.44 -22.52
N ARG A 212 -12.52 -4.84 -21.55
CA ARG A 212 -11.07 -4.94 -21.35
C ARG A 212 -10.73 -6.30 -20.74
N PRO A 213 -9.90 -7.11 -21.38
CA PRO A 213 -9.65 -8.49 -20.95
C PRO A 213 -8.78 -8.59 -19.68
N GLU A 214 -8.11 -7.50 -19.28
CA GLU A 214 -7.31 -7.43 -18.05
C GLU A 214 -8.17 -7.36 -16.80
N ILE A 215 -9.46 -7.02 -16.91
CA ILE A 215 -10.34 -6.82 -15.76
C ILE A 215 -10.60 -8.15 -15.05
N TRP A 216 -10.36 -8.17 -13.73
CA TRP A 216 -10.73 -9.25 -12.83
C TRP A 216 -12.09 -9.03 -12.17
N SER A 217 -12.30 -7.82 -11.58
CA SER A 217 -13.57 -7.38 -10.98
C SER A 217 -13.76 -5.88 -11.23
N TYR A 218 -14.97 -5.38 -11.01
CA TYR A 218 -15.35 -4.00 -11.32
C TYR A 218 -16.32 -3.43 -10.30
N GLY A 219 -16.67 -2.14 -10.45
CA GLY A 219 -17.54 -1.45 -9.51
C GLY A 219 -16.81 -1.07 -8.21
N HIS A 220 -15.54 -0.66 -8.31
CA HIS A 220 -14.71 -0.18 -7.21
C HIS A 220 -14.52 1.33 -7.26
N ARG A 221 -14.19 1.93 -6.11
CA ARG A 221 -13.95 3.37 -6.03
C ARG A 221 -12.46 3.73 -6.02
N ASN A 222 -11.76 3.46 -4.92
CA ASN A 222 -10.36 3.83 -4.75
C ASN A 222 -9.68 2.92 -3.72
N SER A 223 -9.18 1.80 -4.17
CA SER A 223 -8.54 0.79 -3.32
C SER A 223 -7.07 1.07 -3.16
N GLN A 224 -6.62 1.38 -1.94
CA GLN A 224 -5.22 1.68 -1.61
C GLN A 224 -4.53 0.58 -0.78
N GLY A 225 -5.22 -0.49 -0.46
CA GLY A 225 -4.65 -1.65 0.24
C GLY A 225 -5.27 -2.95 -0.22
N ALA A 226 -4.40 -3.94 -0.43
CA ALA A 226 -4.79 -5.30 -0.76
C ALA A 226 -3.71 -6.29 -0.30
N THR A 227 -4.10 -7.52 -0.06
CA THR A 227 -3.22 -8.62 0.34
C THR A 227 -3.83 -9.96 -0.06
N LEU A 228 -3.04 -11.02 -0.14
CA LEU A 228 -3.57 -12.37 -0.23
C LEU A 228 -3.90 -12.91 1.16
N HIS A 229 -5.04 -13.55 1.29
CA HIS A 229 -5.31 -14.34 2.47
C HIS A 229 -4.31 -15.52 2.55
N PRO A 230 -3.54 -15.69 3.63
CA PRO A 230 -2.41 -16.61 3.68
C PRO A 230 -2.81 -18.07 3.49
N THR A 231 -3.99 -18.46 3.95
CA THR A 231 -4.49 -19.84 3.83
C THR A 231 -5.20 -20.08 2.50
N THR A 232 -6.18 -19.23 2.14
CA THR A 232 -7.04 -19.46 0.97
C THR A 232 -6.43 -18.97 -0.35
N GLY A 233 -5.48 -18.02 -0.30
CA GLY A 233 -4.92 -17.36 -1.48
C GLY A 233 -5.89 -16.39 -2.17
N LYS A 234 -7.09 -16.17 -1.63
CA LYS A 234 -8.03 -15.16 -2.14
C LYS A 234 -7.44 -13.76 -1.97
N LEU A 235 -7.71 -12.90 -2.93
CA LEU A 235 -7.41 -11.48 -2.83
C LEU A 235 -8.37 -10.82 -1.85
N TRP A 236 -7.84 -10.10 -0.89
CA TRP A 236 -8.57 -9.22 0.02
C TRP A 236 -8.13 -7.80 -0.24
N MET A 237 -9.06 -6.88 -0.32
CA MET A 237 -8.75 -5.46 -0.48
C MET A 237 -9.74 -4.60 0.29
N HIS A 238 -9.34 -3.39 0.61
CA HIS A 238 -10.23 -2.36 1.08
C HIS A 238 -10.30 -1.21 0.09
N GLU A 239 -11.33 -0.41 0.20
CA GLU A 239 -11.49 0.79 -0.61
C GLU A 239 -12.07 1.96 0.19
N HIS A 240 -11.73 3.17 -0.26
CA HIS A 240 -12.24 4.40 0.32
C HIS A 240 -13.67 4.65 -0.15
N GLY A 241 -14.59 4.85 0.79
CA GLY A 241 -15.89 5.44 0.55
C GLY A 241 -15.81 6.97 0.34
N PRO A 242 -16.94 7.62 0.05
CA PRO A 242 -17.01 9.09 0.01
C PRO A 242 -17.05 9.66 1.44
N GLN A 243 -18.13 10.28 1.86
CA GLN A 243 -18.35 10.64 3.26
C GLN A 243 -19.08 9.50 3.96
N GLY A 244 -18.32 8.54 4.54
CA GLY A 244 -18.78 7.24 5.00
C GLY A 244 -18.56 6.15 3.96
N GLY A 245 -18.69 4.87 4.38
CA GLY A 245 -18.68 3.71 3.51
C GLY A 245 -17.30 3.27 3.01
N ASP A 246 -16.23 3.42 3.79
CA ASP A 246 -15.01 2.64 3.54
C ASP A 246 -15.34 1.15 3.70
N GLU A 247 -14.74 0.29 2.88
CA GLU A 247 -15.15 -1.12 2.78
C GLU A 247 -13.96 -2.08 2.75
N ILE A 248 -14.18 -3.34 3.16
CA ILE A 248 -13.33 -4.47 2.82
C ILE A 248 -14.12 -5.41 1.91
N ASN A 249 -13.51 -5.76 0.79
CA ASN A 249 -14.03 -6.66 -0.22
C ASN A 249 -13.10 -7.83 -0.47
N ILE A 250 -13.66 -8.95 -0.96
CA ILE A 250 -12.92 -10.13 -1.44
C ILE A 250 -13.19 -10.24 -2.94
N PRO A 251 -12.38 -9.61 -3.81
CA PRO A 251 -12.63 -9.56 -5.24
C PRO A 251 -12.57 -10.93 -5.90
N GLU A 252 -13.67 -11.34 -6.50
CA GLU A 252 -13.80 -12.57 -7.28
C GLU A 252 -13.93 -12.27 -8.78
N ALA A 253 -13.55 -13.25 -9.61
CA ALA A 253 -13.55 -13.13 -11.06
C ALA A 253 -14.94 -12.73 -11.62
N GLY A 254 -15.00 -11.67 -12.40
CA GLY A 254 -16.20 -11.20 -13.09
C GLY A 254 -17.24 -10.52 -12.22
N LYS A 255 -17.01 -10.36 -10.91
CA LYS A 255 -17.98 -9.81 -9.98
C LYS A 255 -18.00 -8.28 -9.97
N ASN A 256 -19.20 -7.71 -9.68
CA ASN A 256 -19.46 -6.28 -9.55
C ASN A 256 -19.60 -5.90 -8.07
N TYR A 257 -18.78 -4.96 -7.59
CA TYR A 257 -18.78 -4.48 -6.20
C TYR A 257 -19.59 -3.20 -5.99
N GLY A 258 -20.32 -2.77 -7.01
CA GLY A 258 -21.47 -1.90 -6.91
C GLY A 258 -21.19 -0.40 -6.95
N TRP A 259 -19.98 0.09 -6.73
CA TRP A 259 -19.69 1.53 -6.81
C TRP A 259 -19.96 2.07 -8.24
N PRO A 260 -20.63 3.23 -8.42
CA PRO A 260 -21.28 4.09 -7.42
C PRO A 260 -22.77 3.77 -7.17
N VAL A 261 -23.30 2.71 -7.76
CA VAL A 261 -24.75 2.37 -7.74
C VAL A 261 -25.22 2.02 -6.34
N ILE A 262 -24.44 1.20 -5.61
CA ILE A 262 -24.65 0.88 -4.20
C ILE A 262 -23.47 1.35 -3.34
N GLY A 263 -23.71 1.58 -2.04
CA GLY A 263 -22.70 1.96 -1.05
C GLY A 263 -23.31 2.54 0.22
N PHE A 264 -22.46 2.91 1.19
CA PHE A 264 -22.85 3.30 2.55
C PHE A 264 -22.58 4.77 2.89
N GLY A 265 -22.04 5.55 1.96
CA GLY A 265 -21.70 6.95 2.17
C GLY A 265 -22.57 7.93 1.39
N VAL A 266 -22.27 9.21 1.54
CA VAL A 266 -22.89 10.31 0.79
C VAL A 266 -21.80 11.17 0.18
N ASN A 267 -22.17 12.06 -0.77
CA ASN A 267 -21.23 13.03 -1.34
C ASN A 267 -20.68 13.97 -0.24
N TYR A 268 -19.51 14.55 -0.45
CA TYR A 268 -18.90 15.50 0.49
C TYR A 268 -19.75 16.74 0.78
N GLY A 269 -20.71 17.08 -0.11
CA GLY A 269 -21.74 18.08 0.14
C GLY A 269 -23.04 17.54 0.75
N GLY A 270 -23.08 16.27 1.18
CA GLY A 270 -24.25 15.63 1.80
C GLY A 270 -25.27 15.04 0.82
N ALA A 271 -25.11 15.30 -0.48
CA ALA A 271 -26.02 14.75 -1.49
C ALA A 271 -25.91 13.23 -1.61
N LYS A 272 -27.03 12.56 -1.88
CA LYS A 272 -27.09 11.12 -2.13
C LYS A 272 -26.30 10.77 -3.39
N ILE A 273 -25.54 9.67 -3.32
CA ILE A 273 -24.83 9.07 -4.47
C ILE A 273 -25.57 7.82 -4.92
N HIS A 274 -25.76 6.90 -4.00
CA HIS A 274 -26.20 5.53 -4.24
C HIS A 274 -27.70 5.39 -4.38
N GLU A 275 -28.17 4.42 -5.17
CA GLU A 275 -29.58 4.02 -5.20
C GLU A 275 -29.99 3.37 -3.86
N GLY A 276 -29.07 2.62 -3.24
CA GLY A 276 -29.23 1.92 -1.98
C GLY A 276 -27.92 1.34 -1.47
N THR A 277 -28.00 0.48 -0.48
CA THR A 277 -26.84 -0.23 0.08
C THR A 277 -26.65 -1.62 -0.53
N ASN A 278 -27.65 -2.15 -1.23
CA ASN A 278 -27.60 -3.44 -1.91
C ASN A 278 -28.38 -3.41 -3.22
N LYS A 279 -28.03 -4.29 -4.15
CA LYS A 279 -28.75 -4.52 -5.41
C LYS A 279 -28.41 -5.92 -5.95
N PRO A 280 -29.36 -6.67 -6.51
CA PRO A 280 -29.09 -7.96 -7.15
C PRO A 280 -27.98 -7.87 -8.19
N GLY A 281 -27.01 -8.80 -8.16
CA GLY A 281 -25.86 -8.82 -9.06
C GLY A 281 -24.70 -7.92 -8.64
N MET A 282 -24.77 -7.32 -7.45
CA MET A 282 -23.69 -6.54 -6.83
C MET A 282 -23.30 -7.15 -5.49
N GLU A 283 -22.00 -7.36 -5.30
CA GLU A 283 -21.45 -8.00 -4.11
C GLU A 283 -21.44 -7.03 -2.92
N GLN A 284 -21.53 -7.60 -1.71
CA GLN A 284 -21.51 -6.84 -0.48
C GLN A 284 -20.14 -6.92 0.20
N PRO A 285 -19.69 -5.83 0.86
CA PRO A 285 -18.45 -5.87 1.62
C PRO A 285 -18.59 -6.76 2.87
N ILE A 286 -17.48 -7.38 3.28
CA ILE A 286 -17.42 -8.13 4.54
C ILE A 286 -17.33 -7.22 5.76
N ARG A 287 -16.94 -5.97 5.57
CA ARG A 287 -16.88 -4.90 6.58
C ARG A 287 -17.06 -3.54 5.93
N GLN A 288 -17.76 -2.62 6.61
CA GLN A 288 -17.83 -1.21 6.22
C GLN A 288 -17.62 -0.29 7.43
N TRP A 289 -17.20 0.95 7.17
CA TRP A 289 -17.01 2.00 8.18
C TRP A 289 -17.72 3.29 7.82
N THR A 290 -18.63 3.70 8.71
CA THR A 290 -19.26 5.01 8.70
C THR A 290 -19.29 5.51 10.16
N PRO A 291 -18.48 6.52 10.51
CA PRO A 291 -17.60 7.34 9.66
C PRO A 291 -16.36 6.61 9.15
N VAL A 292 -15.75 7.15 8.08
CA VAL A 292 -14.57 6.60 7.41
C VAL A 292 -13.35 6.53 8.34
N ILE A 293 -12.50 5.51 8.15
CA ILE A 293 -11.15 5.42 8.70
C ILE A 293 -10.09 5.95 7.72
N ALA A 294 -10.42 6.05 6.43
CA ALA A 294 -9.54 6.26 5.28
C ALA A 294 -8.43 5.18 5.25
N PRO A 295 -8.79 3.94 4.88
CA PRO A 295 -7.90 2.78 4.94
C PRO A 295 -6.75 2.90 3.94
N SER A 296 -5.57 2.35 4.28
CA SER A 296 -4.34 2.48 3.49
C SER A 296 -3.62 1.14 3.31
N GLY A 297 -2.44 0.91 3.94
CA GLY A 297 -1.79 -0.39 3.89
C GLY A 297 -2.64 -1.50 4.51
N PHE A 298 -2.48 -2.72 3.99
CA PHE A 298 -3.25 -3.88 4.41
C PHE A 298 -2.37 -5.13 4.45
N THR A 299 -2.40 -5.83 5.58
CA THR A 299 -1.79 -7.16 5.71
C THR A 299 -2.64 -8.07 6.57
N ILE A 300 -2.64 -9.37 6.29
CA ILE A 300 -3.08 -10.40 7.24
C ILE A 300 -1.84 -10.94 7.90
N TYR A 301 -1.75 -10.84 9.21
CA TYR A 301 -0.54 -11.10 9.95
C TYR A 301 -0.19 -12.59 9.96
N THR A 302 1.06 -12.89 9.60
CA THR A 302 1.60 -14.26 9.52
C THR A 302 2.84 -14.48 10.40
N GLY A 303 3.29 -13.43 11.11
CA GLY A 303 4.46 -13.49 11.96
C GLY A 303 4.25 -14.30 13.25
N ASP A 304 5.32 -14.58 13.95
CA ASP A 304 5.32 -15.36 15.19
C ASP A 304 5.58 -14.52 16.45
N LEU A 305 5.94 -13.23 16.29
CA LEU A 305 6.17 -12.35 17.45
C LEU A 305 4.91 -12.05 18.24
N PHE A 306 3.75 -12.03 17.58
CA PHE A 306 2.45 -11.86 18.21
C PHE A 306 1.55 -13.06 17.88
N PRO A 307 1.70 -14.19 18.59
CA PRO A 307 0.96 -15.42 18.27
C PRO A 307 -0.57 -15.22 18.24
N GLN A 308 -1.10 -14.36 19.12
CA GLN A 308 -2.54 -14.05 19.22
C GLN A 308 -3.05 -13.23 18.03
N TRP A 309 -2.16 -12.61 17.25
CA TRP A 309 -2.51 -11.84 16.06
C TRP A 309 -2.44 -12.63 14.76
N LYS A 310 -1.95 -13.87 14.81
CA LYS A 310 -1.81 -14.73 13.63
C LYS A 310 -3.17 -14.93 12.96
N GLY A 311 -3.25 -14.58 11.68
CA GLY A 311 -4.50 -14.61 10.92
C GLY A 311 -5.38 -13.36 11.06
N ASN A 312 -5.06 -12.41 11.95
CA ASN A 312 -5.78 -11.14 12.02
C ASN A 312 -5.39 -10.20 10.89
N ALA A 313 -6.33 -9.40 10.43
CA ALA A 313 -6.09 -8.35 9.45
C ALA A 313 -5.66 -7.04 10.11
N PHE A 314 -4.69 -6.35 9.50
CA PHE A 314 -4.19 -5.05 9.96
C PHE A 314 -4.28 -4.01 8.85
N ILE A 315 -4.85 -2.84 9.17
CA ILE A 315 -5.11 -1.76 8.22
C ILE A 315 -4.64 -0.44 8.82
N GLY A 316 -3.90 0.33 8.04
CA GLY A 316 -3.54 1.71 8.40
C GLY A 316 -4.73 2.65 8.23
N GLY A 317 -5.03 3.49 9.22
CA GLY A 317 -6.03 4.54 9.13
C GLY A 317 -5.38 5.91 8.91
N LEU A 318 -5.62 6.52 7.75
CA LEU A 318 -5.11 7.87 7.46
C LEU A 318 -5.89 8.95 8.18
N ARG A 319 -7.24 8.82 8.23
CA ARG A 319 -8.10 9.79 8.90
C ARG A 319 -8.12 9.61 10.40
N THR A 320 -8.22 8.36 10.85
CA THR A 320 -8.31 8.04 12.27
C THR A 320 -6.96 8.05 12.98
N GLN A 321 -5.85 8.05 12.23
CA GLN A 321 -4.50 7.99 12.76
C GLN A 321 -4.31 6.79 13.71
N THR A 322 -4.84 5.65 13.29
CA THR A 322 -4.82 4.41 14.07
C THR A 322 -4.35 3.24 13.21
N LEU A 323 -3.78 2.24 13.86
CA LEU A 323 -3.67 0.89 13.32
C LEU A 323 -4.94 0.13 13.71
N VAL A 324 -5.71 -0.29 12.71
CA VAL A 324 -6.93 -1.08 12.90
C VAL A 324 -6.57 -2.55 12.80
N ARG A 325 -6.89 -3.33 13.86
CA ARG A 325 -6.81 -4.80 13.88
C ARG A 325 -8.22 -5.37 13.80
N LEU A 326 -8.39 -6.37 12.92
CA LEU A 326 -9.62 -7.12 12.78
C LEU A 326 -9.35 -8.58 13.10
N GLU A 327 -10.10 -9.13 14.04
CA GLU A 327 -10.15 -10.57 14.28
C GLU A 327 -11.06 -11.21 13.22
N LEU A 328 -10.59 -12.31 12.63
CA LEU A 328 -11.27 -12.99 11.54
C LEU A 328 -11.67 -14.41 11.97
N ASP A 329 -12.89 -14.82 11.60
CA ASP A 329 -13.34 -16.22 11.57
C ASP A 329 -13.72 -16.54 10.12
N GLY A 330 -12.83 -17.21 9.41
CA GLY A 330 -12.94 -17.35 7.95
C GLY A 330 -12.96 -15.99 7.26
N GLU A 331 -14.03 -15.68 6.55
CA GLU A 331 -14.23 -14.39 5.86
C GLU A 331 -15.03 -13.38 6.69
N LYS A 332 -15.39 -13.73 7.94
CA LYS A 332 -16.18 -12.87 8.83
C LYS A 332 -15.27 -12.09 9.79
N VAL A 333 -15.51 -10.78 9.88
CA VAL A 333 -14.90 -9.93 10.91
C VAL A 333 -15.70 -10.09 12.21
N THR A 334 -15.03 -10.58 13.27
CA THR A 334 -15.66 -10.83 14.57
C THR A 334 -15.41 -9.71 15.58
N ARG A 335 -14.27 -9.02 15.48
CA ARG A 335 -13.90 -7.94 16.40
C ARG A 335 -13.04 -6.91 15.70
N GLU A 336 -13.11 -5.65 16.18
CA GLU A 336 -12.25 -4.55 15.75
C GLU A 336 -11.57 -3.92 16.95
N GLU A 337 -10.25 -3.70 16.85
CA GLU A 337 -9.45 -2.93 17.79
C GLU A 337 -8.74 -1.79 17.06
N ARG A 338 -8.71 -0.60 17.67
CA ARG A 338 -8.00 0.57 17.14
C ARG A 338 -6.87 0.96 18.05
N MET A 339 -5.64 0.78 17.58
CA MET A 339 -4.40 0.97 18.32
C MET A 339 -3.63 2.20 17.84
N LEU A 340 -2.62 2.61 18.62
CA LEU A 340 -1.62 3.64 18.28
C LEU A 340 -2.16 5.05 18.05
N ARG A 341 -3.36 5.37 18.52
CA ARG A 341 -3.95 6.71 18.34
C ARG A 341 -3.06 7.82 18.93
N GLN A 342 -2.39 7.54 20.05
CA GLN A 342 -1.49 8.49 20.73
C GLN A 342 -0.21 8.77 19.91
N LEU A 343 0.10 7.94 18.91
CA LEU A 343 1.19 8.20 17.96
C LEU A 343 0.94 9.46 17.14
N ASN A 344 -0.34 9.82 16.95
CA ASN A 344 -0.81 10.99 16.20
C ASN A 344 -0.24 11.06 14.77
N GLU A 345 -0.13 9.89 14.11
CA GLU A 345 0.42 9.74 12.77
C GLU A 345 -0.60 9.10 11.83
N ARG A 346 -0.67 9.62 10.62
CA ARG A 346 -1.38 8.98 9.53
C ARG A 346 -0.59 7.73 9.11
N ILE A 347 -1.17 6.55 9.25
CA ILE A 347 -0.50 5.30 8.90
C ILE A 347 -0.77 5.01 7.42
N ARG A 348 0.29 4.97 6.61
CA ARG A 348 0.20 4.83 5.14
C ARG A 348 0.37 3.39 4.67
N ASP A 349 1.29 2.63 5.24
CA ASP A 349 1.48 1.24 4.86
C ASP A 349 1.65 0.35 6.09
N VAL A 350 1.24 -0.89 5.96
CA VAL A 350 1.30 -1.92 7.02
C VAL A 350 1.80 -3.21 6.40
N ARG A 351 2.87 -3.77 6.93
CA ARG A 351 3.48 -5.02 6.42
C ARG A 351 3.85 -5.95 7.58
N THR A 352 3.75 -7.25 7.37
CA THR A 352 4.44 -8.23 8.20
C THR A 352 5.89 -8.33 7.72
N GLY A 353 6.83 -8.06 8.61
CA GLY A 353 8.27 -8.15 8.29
C GLY A 353 8.80 -9.58 8.32
N PRO A 354 9.96 -9.82 7.69
CA PRO A 354 10.62 -11.14 7.71
C PRO A 354 11.06 -11.58 9.09
N ASP A 355 11.13 -10.65 10.04
CA ASP A 355 11.44 -10.86 11.45
C ASP A 355 10.19 -11.16 12.30
N GLY A 356 9.02 -11.27 11.68
CA GLY A 356 7.75 -11.49 12.35
C GLY A 356 7.14 -10.24 13.01
N ALA A 357 7.80 -9.08 12.96
CA ALA A 357 7.25 -7.82 13.47
C ALA A 357 6.19 -7.24 12.49
N LEU A 358 5.33 -6.37 13.01
CA LEU A 358 4.57 -5.46 12.16
C LEU A 358 5.40 -4.21 11.87
N TRP A 359 5.36 -3.78 10.61
CA TRP A 359 6.07 -2.61 10.15
C TRP A 359 5.07 -1.61 9.56
N LEU A 360 5.22 -0.34 9.93
CA LEU A 360 4.34 0.73 9.52
C LEU A 360 5.12 1.82 8.79
N VAL A 361 4.47 2.46 7.82
CA VAL A 361 4.96 3.66 7.16
C VAL A 361 4.01 4.81 7.50
N THR A 362 4.54 5.98 7.87
CA THR A 362 3.71 7.16 8.19
C THR A 362 3.56 8.08 6.97
N ASP A 363 2.38 8.69 6.79
CA ASP A 363 2.08 9.65 5.70
C ASP A 363 2.36 11.09 6.17
N ASN A 364 3.63 11.47 6.16
CA ASN A 364 4.10 12.75 6.67
C ASN A 364 5.26 13.29 5.83
N SER A 365 5.44 14.62 5.78
CA SER A 365 6.62 15.25 5.16
C SER A 365 7.93 14.92 5.89
N GLN A 366 7.84 14.50 7.16
CA GLN A 366 8.90 13.91 7.97
C GLN A 366 8.56 12.44 8.25
N GLY A 367 8.34 11.69 7.17
CA GLY A 367 7.88 10.30 7.22
C GLY A 367 8.87 9.36 7.89
N ARG A 368 8.33 8.31 8.50
CA ARG A 368 9.08 7.32 9.26
C ARG A 368 8.66 5.90 8.89
N ILE A 369 9.57 4.96 9.11
CA ILE A 369 9.25 3.53 9.18
C ILE A 369 9.34 3.12 10.64
N LEU A 370 8.28 2.52 11.13
CA LEU A 370 8.11 2.07 12.50
C LEU A 370 8.07 0.55 12.54
N ARG A 371 8.67 -0.03 13.58
CA ARG A 371 8.65 -1.47 13.85
C ARG A 371 7.94 -1.74 15.17
N LEU A 372 6.99 -2.67 15.16
CA LEU A 372 6.17 -3.04 16.30
C LEU A 372 6.60 -4.43 16.80
N THR A 373 6.89 -4.53 18.08
CA THR A 373 7.22 -5.77 18.77
C THR A 373 6.48 -5.86 20.11
N PRO A 374 6.30 -7.04 20.71
CA PRO A 374 5.83 -7.14 22.08
C PRO A 374 6.74 -6.33 23.02
N SER A 375 6.14 -5.60 23.97
CA SER A 375 6.89 -5.01 25.07
C SER A 375 7.06 -6.10 26.14
N LYS A 376 8.32 -6.42 26.48
CA LYS A 376 8.62 -7.36 27.57
C LYS A 376 8.21 -6.77 28.91
#